data_f6166fd719724cc1f49b5e5183892a77
#
_entry.id   f6166fd719724cc1f49b5e5183892a77
#
_cell.length_a   1.000
_cell.length_b   1.000
_cell.length_c   1.000
_cell.angle_alpha   90.00
_cell.angle_beta   90.00
_cell.angle_gamma   90.00
#
_symmetry.space_group_name_H-M   'P 1'
#
loop_
_entity.id
_entity.type
_entity.pdbx_description
1 polymer ?
#
loop_
_entity_poly.entity_id
_entity_poly.type
_entity_poly.pdbx_seq_one_letter_code
_entity_poly.pdbx_strand_id
1 'polypeptide(L)'
;MFRRDLIPLLLDKQMSLSEIARAVHEKPKEVIDALTHLAKSSKHSDYELVVTPAECRKCGFEFGTEKFSRPGKCPKCRATWIYEPLVGVKRRK
;
A
#
# COMPACT_ATOMS: atom_id res chain seq x y z
N MET A 1 -11.83 -10.86 10.92
CA MET A 1 -11.23 -10.12 9.81
C MET A 1 -10.92 -8.70 10.19
N PHE A 2 -9.73 -8.26 9.89
CA PHE A 2 -9.27 -6.92 10.27
C PHE A 2 -9.43 -5.86 9.17
N ARG A 3 -10.08 -6.19 8.05
CA ARG A 3 -10.26 -5.25 6.93
C ARG A 3 -11.01 -3.97 7.33
N ARG A 4 -11.95 -4.09 8.25
CA ARG A 4 -12.69 -2.93 8.74
C ARG A 4 -11.82 -1.97 9.53
N ASP A 5 -10.78 -2.51 10.17
CA ASP A 5 -9.87 -1.70 10.96
C ASP A 5 -8.89 -0.91 10.10
N LEU A 6 -8.70 -1.35 8.85
CA LEU A 6 -7.81 -0.66 7.92
C LEU A 6 -8.36 0.68 7.47
N ILE A 7 -9.68 0.76 7.30
CA ILE A 7 -10.30 2.00 6.84
C ILE A 7 -10.06 3.17 7.81
N PRO A 8 -10.41 3.06 9.09
CA PRO A 8 -10.14 4.16 10.02
C PRO A 8 -8.64 4.39 10.25
N LEU A 9 -7.84 3.34 10.19
CA LEU A 9 -6.40 3.46 10.35
C LEU A 9 -5.76 4.26 9.21
N LEU A 10 -6.22 4.04 7.99
CA LEU A 10 -5.63 4.65 6.80
C LEU A 10 -6.36 5.90 6.32
N LEU A 11 -7.48 6.24 6.93
CA LEU A 11 -8.28 7.39 6.50
C LEU A 11 -7.49 8.69 6.66
N ASP A 12 -7.32 9.39 5.53
CA ASP A 12 -6.55 10.63 5.45
C ASP A 12 -5.09 10.48 5.84
N LYS A 13 -4.57 9.25 5.78
CA LYS A 13 -3.17 8.94 6.07
C LYS A 13 -2.60 8.03 4.99
N GLN A 14 -1.30 8.01 4.90
CA GLN A 14 -0.61 7.04 4.05
C GLN A 14 0.43 6.31 4.89
N MET A 15 0.42 4.99 4.82
CA MET A 15 1.32 4.15 5.60
C MET A 15 1.94 3.09 4.70
N SER A 16 3.17 2.70 5.02
CA SER A 16 3.81 1.59 4.32
C SER A 16 3.21 0.27 4.81
N LEU A 17 3.42 -0.79 4.03
CA LEU A 17 2.95 -2.13 4.41
C LEU A 17 3.48 -2.54 5.78
N SER A 18 4.75 -2.26 6.04
CA SER A 18 5.38 -2.60 7.33
C SER A 18 4.70 -1.88 8.50
N GLU A 19 4.38 -0.62 8.31
CA GLU A 19 3.69 0.16 9.33
C GLU A 19 2.29 -0.36 9.60
N ILE A 20 1.55 -0.70 8.54
CA ILE A 20 0.21 -1.24 8.66
C ILE A 20 0.23 -2.58 9.40
N ALA A 21 1.14 -3.46 8.99
CA ALA A 21 1.25 -4.78 9.60
C ALA A 21 1.55 -4.68 11.09
N ARG A 22 2.40 -3.74 11.47
CA ARG A 22 2.73 -3.50 12.87
C ARG A 22 1.54 -2.94 13.64
N ALA A 23 0.80 -2.02 13.03
CA ALA A 23 -0.34 -1.39 13.68
C ALA A 23 -1.49 -2.36 13.95
N VAL A 24 -1.70 -3.32 13.04
CA VAL A 24 -2.79 -4.29 13.18
C VAL A 24 -2.32 -5.63 13.75
N HIS A 25 -1.04 -5.75 14.08
CA HIS A 25 -0.44 -6.98 14.63
C HIS A 25 -0.65 -8.20 13.76
N GLU A 26 -0.53 -7.99 12.43
CA GLU A 26 -0.68 -9.06 11.45
C GLU A 26 0.57 -9.19 10.60
N LYS A 27 0.71 -10.34 9.93
CA LYS A 27 1.83 -10.55 9.02
C LYS A 27 1.63 -9.72 7.74
N PRO A 28 2.73 -9.24 7.13
CA PRO A 28 2.61 -8.46 5.86
C PRO A 28 1.80 -9.16 4.79
N LYS A 29 1.91 -10.49 4.69
CA LYS A 29 1.16 -11.28 3.73
C LYS A 29 -0.35 -11.14 3.94
N GLU A 30 -0.79 -11.16 5.19
CA GLU A 30 -2.20 -11.00 5.54
C GLU A 30 -2.68 -9.60 5.21
N VAL A 31 -1.84 -8.60 5.43
CA VAL A 31 -2.16 -7.21 5.11
C VAL A 31 -2.30 -7.03 3.60
N ILE A 32 -1.40 -7.62 2.82
CA ILE A 32 -1.46 -7.56 1.35
C ILE A 32 -2.80 -8.13 0.86
N ASP A 33 -3.20 -9.27 1.40
CA ASP A 33 -4.46 -9.91 1.03
C ASP A 33 -5.65 -9.01 1.35
N ALA A 34 -5.66 -8.43 2.55
CA ALA A 34 -6.73 -7.52 2.97
C ALA A 34 -6.78 -6.28 2.08
N LEU A 35 -5.64 -5.70 1.74
CA LEU A 35 -5.58 -4.53 0.87
C LEU A 35 -6.07 -4.85 -0.54
N THR A 36 -5.75 -6.04 -1.04
CA THR A 36 -6.20 -6.48 -2.35
C THR A 36 -7.73 -6.55 -2.40
N HIS A 37 -8.32 -7.13 -1.36
CA HIS A 37 -9.79 -7.21 -1.27
C HIS A 37 -10.41 -5.82 -1.14
N LEU A 38 -9.79 -4.96 -0.35
CA LEU A 38 -10.28 -3.60 -0.17
C LEU A 38 -10.25 -2.82 -1.48
N ALA A 39 -9.19 -3.00 -2.27
CA ALA A 39 -9.07 -2.35 -3.58
C ALA A 39 -10.18 -2.80 -4.53
N LYS A 40 -10.51 -4.08 -4.52
CA LYS A 40 -11.56 -4.62 -5.37
C LYS A 40 -12.94 -4.11 -4.96
N SER A 41 -13.19 -3.95 -3.68
CA SER A 41 -14.50 -3.50 -3.19
C SER A 41 -14.66 -1.99 -3.17
N SER A 42 -13.60 -1.22 -3.37
CA SER A 42 -13.66 0.24 -3.31
C SER A 42 -14.57 0.85 -4.39
N LYS A 43 -14.82 0.13 -5.47
CA LYS A 43 -15.69 0.61 -6.54
C LYS A 43 -17.14 0.78 -6.08
N HIS A 44 -17.54 0.07 -5.04
CA HIS A 44 -18.90 0.09 -4.51
C HIS A 44 -18.97 0.66 -3.11
N SER A 45 -17.95 1.38 -2.70
CA SER A 45 -17.83 1.91 -1.35
C SER A 45 -17.71 3.43 -1.38
N ASP A 46 -18.03 4.06 -0.24
CA ASP A 46 -17.84 5.50 -0.07
C ASP A 46 -16.36 5.85 0.14
N TYR A 47 -15.52 4.84 0.21
CA TYR A 47 -14.08 5.00 0.42
C TYR A 47 -13.30 4.53 -0.79
N GLU A 48 -12.16 5.14 -1.01
CA GLU A 48 -11.28 4.81 -2.11
C GLU A 48 -9.89 4.51 -1.58
N LEU A 49 -9.31 3.39 -2.04
CA LEU A 49 -7.94 3.04 -1.69
C LEU A 49 -6.98 3.87 -2.55
N VAL A 50 -6.07 4.56 -1.90
CA VAL A 50 -5.07 5.39 -2.58
C VAL A 50 -3.70 4.75 -2.37
N VAL A 51 -2.98 4.52 -3.46
CA VAL A 51 -1.65 3.92 -3.41
C VAL A 51 -0.65 4.87 -4.04
N THR A 52 0.38 5.21 -3.27
CA THR A 52 1.54 5.93 -3.78
C THR A 52 2.56 4.87 -4.19
N PRO A 53 2.89 4.76 -5.47
CA PRO A 53 3.75 3.67 -5.94
C PRO A 53 5.16 3.76 -5.38
N ALA A 54 5.82 2.60 -5.27
CA ALA A 54 7.22 2.54 -4.91
C ALA A 54 8.04 3.23 -6.01
N GLU A 55 9.16 3.81 -5.63
CA GLU A 55 10.01 4.54 -6.55
C GLU A 55 11.48 4.24 -6.25
N CYS A 56 12.26 4.03 -7.28
CA CYS A 56 13.70 3.85 -7.14
C CYS A 56 14.33 5.18 -6.74
N ARG A 57 15.07 5.18 -5.65
CA ARG A 57 15.73 6.39 -5.15
C ARG A 57 16.92 6.82 -6.01
N LYS A 58 17.43 5.91 -6.83
CA LYS A 58 18.60 6.19 -7.66
C LYS A 58 18.25 6.72 -9.04
N CYS A 59 17.32 6.07 -9.74
CA CYS A 59 16.98 6.46 -11.11
C CYS A 59 15.58 7.03 -11.29
N GLY A 60 14.75 7.01 -10.25
CA GLY A 60 13.40 7.55 -10.31
C GLY A 60 12.37 6.64 -10.97
N PHE A 61 12.71 5.38 -11.20
CA PHE A 61 11.77 4.45 -11.79
C PHE A 61 10.56 4.23 -10.87
N GLU A 62 9.36 4.39 -11.40
CA GLU A 62 8.13 4.15 -10.63
C GLU A 62 7.60 2.75 -10.86
N PHE A 63 7.23 2.08 -9.79
CA PHE A 63 6.63 0.75 -9.85
C PHE A 63 5.10 0.87 -9.94
N GLY A 64 4.43 -0.24 -10.27
CA GLY A 64 2.98 -0.22 -10.41
C GLY A 64 2.25 -0.02 -9.07
N THR A 65 1.07 0.59 -9.11
CA THR A 65 0.26 0.85 -7.92
C THR A 65 -0.43 -0.40 -7.37
N GLU A 66 -0.39 -1.49 -8.09
CA GLU A 66 -0.99 -2.75 -7.64
C GLU A 66 -0.10 -3.54 -6.70
N LYS A 67 1.13 -3.07 -6.48
CA LYS A 67 2.06 -3.69 -5.55
C LYS A 67 2.08 -2.94 -4.24
N PHE A 68 1.80 -3.63 -3.15
CA PHE A 68 1.73 -3.03 -1.82
C PHE A 68 3.01 -3.21 -1.01
N SER A 69 3.91 -4.08 -1.45
CA SER A 69 5.18 -4.32 -0.77
C SER A 69 6.34 -3.69 -1.53
N ARG A 70 7.40 -3.36 -0.80
CA ARG A 70 8.59 -2.77 -1.40
C ARG A 70 9.28 -3.79 -2.31
N PRO A 71 9.54 -3.42 -3.57
CA PRO A 71 10.32 -4.27 -4.46
C PRO A 71 11.75 -4.45 -3.94
N GLY A 72 12.32 -5.61 -4.18
CA GLY A 72 13.67 -5.88 -3.74
C GLY A 72 14.74 -5.23 -4.58
N LYS A 73 14.42 -4.92 -5.84
CA LYS A 73 15.40 -4.45 -6.79
C LYS A 73 14.75 -3.69 -7.94
N CYS A 74 15.39 -2.61 -8.37
CA CYS A 74 14.92 -1.85 -9.52
C CYS A 74 15.28 -2.59 -10.82
N PRO A 75 14.30 -2.81 -11.71
CA PRO A 75 14.57 -3.50 -12.97
C PRO A 75 15.36 -2.65 -13.95
N LYS A 76 15.38 -1.34 -13.76
CA LYS A 76 16.06 -0.42 -14.68
C LYS A 76 17.53 -0.22 -14.34
N CYS A 77 17.84 0.04 -13.06
CA CYS A 77 19.22 0.32 -12.65
C CYS A 77 19.79 -0.72 -11.69
N ARG A 78 19.00 -1.71 -11.31
CA ARG A 78 19.36 -2.79 -10.39
C ARG A 78 19.73 -2.35 -8.97
N ALA A 79 19.41 -1.12 -8.62
CA ALA A 79 19.61 -0.65 -7.26
C ALA A 79 18.61 -1.28 -6.32
N THR A 80 19.02 -1.44 -5.05
CA THR A 80 18.12 -1.95 -4.00
C THR A 80 17.57 -0.81 -3.16
N TRP A 81 17.94 0.41 -3.46
CA TRP A 81 17.56 1.60 -2.72
C TRP A 81 16.22 2.14 -3.25
N ILE A 82 15.15 1.66 -2.67
CA ILE A 82 13.80 1.90 -3.17
C ILE A 82 12.90 2.42 -2.06
N TYR A 83 12.11 3.46 -2.34
CA TYR A 83 11.07 3.94 -1.43
C TYR A 83 9.95 2.91 -1.34
N GLU A 84 9.46 2.65 -0.13
CA GLU A 84 8.33 1.76 0.03
C GLU A 84 7.07 2.41 -0.53
N PRO A 85 6.16 1.60 -1.14
CA PRO A 85 4.87 2.14 -1.53
C PRO A 85 4.06 2.48 -0.29
N LEU A 86 3.25 3.53 -0.40
CA LEU A 86 2.38 3.96 0.68
C LEU A 86 0.94 3.70 0.30
N VAL A 87 0.14 3.33 1.29
CA VAL A 87 -1.26 3.01 1.09
C VAL A 87 -2.10 3.84 2.05
N GLY A 88 -3.18 4.40 1.52
CA GLY A 88 -4.09 5.18 2.33
C GLY A 88 -5.51 5.01 1.86
N VAL A 89 -6.46 5.59 2.59
CA VAL A 89 -7.88 5.57 2.25
C VAL A 89 -8.39 7.00 2.33
N LYS A 90 -9.23 7.38 1.38
CA LYS A 90 -9.91 8.68 1.43
C LYS A 90 -11.38 8.49 1.10
N ARG A 91 -12.20 9.44 1.51
CA ARG A 91 -13.62 9.43 1.18
C ARG A 91 -13.80 9.94 -0.25
N ARG A 92 -14.74 9.32 -0.96
CA ARG A 92 -15.07 9.74 -2.33
C ARG A 92 -15.88 11.03 -2.38
N LYS A 93 -16.48 11.39 -1.29
CA LYS A 93 -17.28 12.62 -1.21
C LYS A 93 -16.67 13.59 -0.25
#